data_28e698d86b39dd24f5317e3179146d0b
#
_entry.id   28e698d86b39dd24f5317e3179146d0b
#
_cell.length_a   1.000
_cell.length_b   1.000
_cell.length_c   1.000
_cell.angle_alpha   90.00
_cell.angle_beta   90.00
_cell.angle_gamma   90.00
#
_symmetry.space_group_name_H-M   'P 1'
#
loop_
_entity.id
_entity.type
_entity.pdbx_description
1 polymer ?
#
loop_
_entity_poly.entity_id
_entity_poly.type
_entity_poly.pdbx_seq_one_letter_code
_entity_poly.pdbx_strand_id
1 'polypeptide(L)'
;YEALADPETRARYDQFGEAGIGGAAGMPDMGDMGGFGDLFETFFNGFGGQPSQGGRSQRRGPQQGDDLRYDLNIDFKDAIFGQQREINIPHLETCEVCRGTGAKPGTGPTTCTTCGGSGQVRRATRTPFGNFTQVAECPTCNGSGQIIADPCTSCGGNGVKQVRKKLRINIPAGVDSGTKLRVSGEGNVGLKGGPPGDLYVFIKVKSDPNLKREGINIYSEISVSYLQAILGDTVDIMTVDGKVNLKIPSGTQPNSTLSLENKGVPRLGNPVARGNHQVLVKVKLPTRITDDERNLLEDLASKYTEQNSSSNSGLFSRLFGKDS
;
A
#
# COMPACT_ATOMS: atom_id res chain seq x y z
N TYR A 1 24.62 -28.79 3.74
CA TYR A 1 25.95 -29.41 3.94
C TYR A 1 26.24 -29.63 5.41
N GLU A 2 25.87 -28.70 6.29
CA GLU A 2 26.05 -28.84 7.77
C GLU A 2 25.21 -29.97 8.38
N ALA A 3 24.00 -30.20 7.84
CA ALA A 3 23.09 -31.24 8.34
C ALA A 3 23.57 -32.69 8.02
N LEU A 4 24.53 -32.87 7.13
CA LEU A 4 25.09 -34.17 6.74
C LEU A 4 26.50 -34.44 7.35
N ALA A 5 27.04 -33.46 8.08
CA ALA A 5 28.37 -33.58 8.71
C ALA A 5 28.33 -34.31 10.05
N ASP A 6 27.17 -34.39 10.69
CA ASP A 6 26.99 -35.06 11.97
C ASP A 6 26.20 -36.37 11.78
N PRO A 7 26.73 -37.54 12.24
CA PRO A 7 26.11 -38.83 12.01
C PRO A 7 24.72 -39.00 12.61
N GLU A 8 24.40 -38.26 13.68
CA GLU A 8 23.05 -38.32 14.29
C GLU A 8 22.01 -37.50 13.48
N THR A 9 22.39 -36.36 12.98
CA THR A 9 21.53 -35.53 12.11
C THR A 9 21.33 -36.19 10.76
N ARG A 10 22.31 -36.91 10.25
CA ARG A 10 22.21 -37.71 9.02
C ARG A 10 21.22 -38.86 9.20
N ALA A 11 21.27 -39.59 10.30
CA ALA A 11 20.33 -40.68 10.58
C ALA A 11 18.89 -40.20 10.69
N ARG A 12 18.67 -38.99 11.24
CA ARG A 12 17.34 -38.33 11.30
C ARG A 12 16.87 -37.87 9.92
N TYR A 13 17.78 -37.40 9.09
CA TYR A 13 17.44 -37.01 7.71
C TYR A 13 17.06 -38.23 6.86
N ASP A 14 17.78 -39.34 7.01
CA ASP A 14 17.51 -40.58 6.27
C ASP A 14 16.16 -41.23 6.67
N GLN A 15 15.65 -40.94 7.90
CA GLN A 15 14.38 -41.46 8.36
C GLN A 15 13.20 -40.51 8.16
N PHE A 16 13.40 -39.22 8.22
CA PHE A 16 12.31 -38.20 8.28
C PHE A 16 12.41 -37.11 7.20
N GLY A 17 13.42 -37.17 6.30
CA GLY A 17 13.62 -36.15 5.27
C GLY A 17 13.87 -34.73 5.83
N GLU A 18 13.53 -33.69 5.05
CA GLU A 18 13.68 -32.29 5.47
C GLU A 18 12.87 -31.92 6.74
N ALA A 19 11.81 -32.64 7.04
CA ALA A 19 11.00 -32.42 8.23
C ALA A 19 11.74 -32.76 9.55
N GLY A 20 12.76 -33.60 9.49
CA GLY A 20 13.60 -33.99 10.66
C GLY A 20 14.67 -32.96 11.03
N ILE A 21 14.95 -31.96 10.17
CA ILE A 21 16.03 -30.98 10.37
C ILE A 21 15.47 -29.56 10.65
N GLY A 22 14.22 -29.28 10.31
CA GLY A 22 13.61 -27.94 10.32
C GLY A 22 13.13 -27.39 11.67
N GLY A 23 13.49 -27.98 12.80
CA GLY A 23 12.86 -27.65 14.08
C GLY A 23 13.76 -27.27 15.27
N ALA A 24 14.97 -26.75 15.07
CA ALA A 24 15.84 -26.42 16.21
C ALA A 24 16.54 -25.07 16.06
N ALA A 25 15.77 -23.99 16.00
CA ALA A 25 16.30 -22.66 16.31
C ALA A 25 15.35 -21.95 17.29
N GLY A 26 15.61 -22.09 18.59
CA GLY A 26 15.03 -21.23 19.61
C GLY A 26 14.33 -21.91 20.79
N MET A 27 14.97 -22.88 21.47
CA MET A 27 14.59 -23.16 22.85
C MET A 27 15.85 -23.36 23.73
N PRO A 28 15.94 -22.67 24.88
CA PRO A 28 17.05 -22.86 25.80
C PRO A 28 17.00 -24.24 26.47
N ASP A 29 18.18 -24.78 26.65
CA ASP A 29 18.59 -25.93 27.37
C ASP A 29 17.75 -26.14 28.66
N MET A 30 17.03 -27.25 28.72
CA MET A 30 16.50 -27.79 29.98
C MET A 30 16.72 -29.29 29.95
N GLY A 31 17.82 -29.68 30.60
CA GLY A 31 18.26 -31.05 30.79
C GLY A 31 17.26 -31.92 31.54
N ASP A 32 17.29 -33.16 31.18
CA ASP A 32 16.90 -34.32 31.96
C ASP A 32 15.47 -34.40 32.50
N MET A 33 14.53 -34.91 31.63
CA MET A 33 13.46 -35.74 32.18
C MET A 33 12.86 -36.64 31.06
N GLY A 34 13.03 -37.95 31.24
CA GLY A 34 12.48 -39.01 30.39
C GLY A 34 10.95 -38.91 30.24
N GLY A 35 10.50 -38.79 29.00
CA GLY A 35 9.06 -38.70 28.70
C GLY A 35 8.70 -38.43 27.26
N PHE A 36 9.47 -38.94 26.29
CA PHE A 36 9.14 -38.80 24.85
C PHE A 36 7.84 -39.52 24.42
N GLY A 37 7.29 -40.41 25.30
CA GLY A 37 6.02 -41.09 25.04
C GLY A 37 4.82 -40.20 25.11
N ASP A 38 4.73 -39.31 26.07
CA ASP A 38 3.56 -38.45 26.33
C ASP A 38 3.42 -37.34 25.29
N LEU A 39 4.55 -36.83 24.77
CA LEU A 39 4.51 -35.77 23.71
C LEU A 39 4.09 -36.34 22.37
N PHE A 40 4.44 -37.61 22.09
CA PHE A 40 4.04 -38.28 20.87
C PHE A 40 2.56 -38.67 20.89
N GLU A 41 2.05 -39.08 22.08
CA GLU A 41 0.63 -39.37 22.23
C GLU A 41 -0.25 -38.12 22.15
N THR A 42 0.24 -36.99 22.69
CA THR A 42 -0.44 -35.69 22.58
C THR A 42 -0.43 -35.16 21.10
N PHE A 43 0.67 -35.41 20.39
CA PHE A 43 0.79 -34.97 18.97
C PHE A 43 -0.03 -35.87 18.03
N PHE A 44 -0.04 -37.19 18.25
CA PHE A 44 -0.77 -38.12 17.40
C PHE A 44 -2.30 -38.13 17.68
N ASN A 45 -2.72 -37.95 18.92
CA ASN A 45 -4.12 -37.70 19.24
C ASN A 45 -4.64 -36.33 18.80
N GLY A 46 -3.74 -35.35 18.64
CA GLY A 46 -4.07 -34.04 18.06
C GLY A 46 -4.11 -34.00 16.54
N PHE A 47 -3.36 -34.85 15.85
CA PHE A 47 -3.19 -34.75 14.38
C PHE A 47 -3.85 -35.88 13.56
N GLY A 48 -4.22 -36.99 14.22
CA GLY A 48 -4.81 -38.18 13.56
C GLY A 48 -6.34 -38.25 13.60
N GLY A 49 -7.02 -37.31 14.21
CA GLY A 49 -8.47 -37.30 14.34
C GLY A 49 -9.07 -36.06 13.70
N GLN A 50 -9.58 -36.21 12.48
CA GLN A 50 -10.67 -35.46 11.87
C GLN A 50 -10.58 -33.91 12.06
N PRO A 51 -10.64 -33.11 10.98
CA PRO A 51 -10.74 -31.66 11.13
C PRO A 51 -12.01 -31.35 11.93
N SER A 52 -11.87 -31.28 13.25
CA SER A 52 -12.88 -30.65 14.06
C SER A 52 -12.87 -29.19 13.59
N GLN A 53 -13.82 -28.91 12.72
CA GLN A 53 -14.27 -27.59 12.38
C GLN A 53 -14.49 -26.88 13.72
N GLY A 54 -13.41 -26.27 14.21
CA GLY A 54 -13.40 -25.53 15.46
C GLY A 54 -14.44 -24.44 15.31
N GLY A 55 -15.62 -24.73 15.81
CA GLY A 55 -16.69 -23.75 15.94
C GLY A 55 -16.06 -22.55 16.64
N ARG A 56 -15.88 -21.43 15.94
CA ARG A 56 -15.54 -20.13 16.54
C ARG A 56 -16.62 -19.91 17.60
N SER A 57 -16.33 -20.29 18.86
CA SER A 57 -17.20 -19.93 19.97
C SER A 57 -17.35 -18.42 19.89
N GLN A 58 -18.53 -17.94 19.52
CA GLN A 58 -18.83 -16.51 19.45
C GLN A 58 -18.40 -15.91 20.79
N ARG A 59 -17.35 -15.11 20.75
CA ARG A 59 -16.78 -14.45 21.93
C ARG A 59 -17.92 -13.63 22.56
N ARG A 60 -18.34 -14.01 23.76
CA ARG A 60 -19.44 -13.38 24.49
C ARG A 60 -19.12 -11.98 25.00
N GLY A 61 -17.85 -11.58 24.94
CA GLY A 61 -17.36 -10.28 25.40
C GLY A 61 -17.56 -9.14 24.39
N PRO A 62 -17.14 -7.92 24.78
CA PRO A 62 -17.03 -6.79 23.89
C PRO A 62 -16.24 -7.16 22.63
N GLN A 63 -16.79 -6.82 21.47
CA GLN A 63 -16.14 -7.10 20.19
C GLN A 63 -15.72 -5.78 19.57
N GLN A 64 -14.47 -5.71 19.14
CA GLN A 64 -13.97 -4.55 18.40
C GLN A 64 -14.75 -4.41 17.07
N GLY A 65 -15.03 -3.18 16.69
CA GLY A 65 -15.64 -2.86 15.41
C GLY A 65 -14.71 -3.17 14.24
N ASP A 66 -15.31 -3.38 13.09
CA ASP A 66 -14.56 -3.66 11.87
C ASP A 66 -13.82 -2.40 11.40
N ASP A 67 -12.63 -2.61 10.86
CA ASP A 67 -11.89 -1.57 10.19
C ASP A 67 -12.54 -1.22 8.84
N LEU A 68 -12.51 0.05 8.50
CA LEU A 68 -13.03 0.56 7.24
C LEU A 68 -11.91 0.87 6.27
N ARG A 69 -12.17 0.62 4.99
CA ARG A 69 -11.31 1.00 3.88
C ARG A 69 -11.97 2.07 3.04
N TYR A 70 -11.22 3.11 2.72
CA TYR A 70 -11.64 4.18 1.83
C TYR A 70 -10.54 4.48 0.80
N ASP A 71 -10.87 4.38 -0.50
CA ASP A 71 -9.95 4.71 -1.58
C ASP A 71 -10.16 6.18 -1.97
N LEU A 72 -9.12 7.01 -1.80
CA LEU A 72 -9.15 8.45 -2.06
C LEU A 72 -8.31 8.80 -3.27
N ASN A 73 -8.96 9.37 -4.30
CA ASN A 73 -8.27 9.91 -5.45
C ASN A 73 -7.93 11.38 -5.21
N ILE A 74 -6.66 11.74 -5.36
CA ILE A 74 -6.15 13.12 -5.23
C ILE A 74 -5.44 13.54 -6.50
N ASP A 75 -5.36 14.85 -6.73
CA ASP A 75 -4.63 15.39 -7.87
C ASP A 75 -3.12 15.38 -7.59
N PHE A 76 -2.32 15.40 -8.65
CA PHE A 76 -0.85 15.34 -8.56
C PHE A 76 -0.27 16.45 -7.68
N LYS A 77 -0.76 17.68 -7.82
CA LYS A 77 -0.33 18.83 -7.01
C LYS A 77 -0.68 18.67 -5.54
N ASP A 78 -1.88 18.14 -5.24
CA ASP A 78 -2.33 17.92 -3.88
C ASP A 78 -1.47 16.87 -3.14
N ALA A 79 -0.99 15.86 -3.89
CA ALA A 79 -0.07 14.87 -3.35
C ALA A 79 1.30 15.46 -2.99
N ILE A 80 1.74 16.48 -3.75
CA ILE A 80 3.04 17.13 -3.53
C ILE A 80 2.98 18.11 -2.34
N PHE A 81 1.97 18.97 -2.32
CA PHE A 81 1.89 20.03 -1.31
C PHE A 81 1.17 19.60 -0.03
N GLY A 82 0.43 18.48 -0.10
CA GLY A 82 -0.48 18.09 0.96
C GLY A 82 -1.73 18.96 1.01
N GLN A 83 -2.78 18.45 1.60
CA GLN A 83 -4.02 19.19 1.79
C GLN A 83 -4.89 18.58 2.87
N GLN A 84 -5.81 19.37 3.39
CA GLN A 84 -6.92 18.87 4.19
C GLN A 84 -8.12 18.60 3.27
N ARG A 85 -8.71 17.40 3.39
CA ARG A 85 -9.87 17.02 2.60
C ARG A 85 -10.97 16.45 3.46
N GLU A 86 -12.21 16.86 3.18
CA GLU A 86 -13.39 16.25 3.78
C GLU A 86 -13.80 15.04 2.94
N ILE A 87 -14.02 13.92 3.63
CA ILE A 87 -14.56 12.69 3.05
C ILE A 87 -15.86 12.32 3.75
N ASN A 88 -16.76 11.66 3.03
CA ASN A 88 -17.98 11.13 3.57
C ASN A 88 -17.88 9.61 3.57
N ILE A 89 -17.88 8.99 4.74
CA ILE A 89 -17.79 7.56 4.89
C ILE A 89 -19.08 6.99 5.45
N PRO A 90 -19.60 5.91 4.89
CA PRO A 90 -20.65 5.14 5.55
C PRO A 90 -20.00 4.28 6.64
N HIS A 91 -20.44 4.45 7.88
CA HIS A 91 -19.98 3.62 8.98
C HIS A 91 -21.13 3.27 9.93
N LEU A 92 -20.92 2.28 10.77
CA LEU A 92 -21.91 1.88 11.76
C LEU A 92 -21.65 2.66 13.05
N GLU A 93 -22.69 3.30 13.57
CA GLU A 93 -22.71 3.93 14.87
C GLU A 93 -23.67 3.21 15.82
N THR A 94 -23.42 3.36 17.11
CA THR A 94 -24.36 2.86 18.13
C THR A 94 -25.72 3.53 17.95
N CYS A 95 -26.77 2.75 17.90
CA CYS A 95 -28.11 3.30 17.79
C CYS A 95 -28.44 4.18 19.00
N GLU A 96 -28.72 5.47 18.79
CA GLU A 96 -29.01 6.44 19.85
C GLU A 96 -30.27 6.07 20.64
N VAL A 97 -31.25 5.46 19.97
CA VAL A 97 -32.56 5.12 20.58
C VAL A 97 -32.43 3.99 21.59
N CYS A 98 -31.72 2.91 21.24
CA CYS A 98 -31.57 1.74 22.12
C CYS A 98 -30.19 1.66 22.79
N ARG A 99 -29.27 2.58 22.47
CA ARG A 99 -27.89 2.63 23.04
C ARG A 99 -27.15 1.29 22.91
N GLY A 100 -27.33 0.62 21.77
CA GLY A 100 -26.63 -0.64 21.48
C GLY A 100 -27.33 -1.90 21.97
N THR A 101 -28.42 -1.82 22.72
CA THR A 101 -29.13 -3.00 23.25
C THR A 101 -29.93 -3.75 22.18
N GLY A 102 -30.31 -3.10 21.10
CA GLY A 102 -31.21 -3.63 20.08
C GLY A 102 -32.67 -3.73 20.51
N ALA A 103 -33.00 -3.52 21.79
CA ALA A 103 -34.34 -3.58 22.33
C ALA A 103 -35.01 -2.21 22.29
N LYS A 104 -36.34 -2.20 22.25
CA LYS A 104 -37.16 -0.97 22.37
C LYS A 104 -36.87 -0.27 23.70
N PRO A 105 -36.81 1.07 23.74
CA PRO A 105 -36.64 1.82 24.98
C PRO A 105 -37.69 1.42 26.04
N GLY A 106 -37.22 1.12 27.23
CA GLY A 106 -38.05 0.60 28.34
C GLY A 106 -38.17 -0.91 28.40
N THR A 107 -37.69 -1.61 27.38
CA THR A 107 -37.53 -3.09 27.39
C THR A 107 -36.04 -3.42 27.28
N GLY A 108 -35.67 -4.65 27.65
CA GLY A 108 -34.29 -5.11 27.57
C GLY A 108 -34.20 -6.49 26.93
N PRO A 109 -32.98 -6.92 26.53
CA PRO A 109 -32.80 -8.30 26.14
C PRO A 109 -33.04 -9.23 27.33
N THR A 110 -33.79 -10.29 27.11
CA THR A 110 -34.13 -11.31 28.11
C THR A 110 -33.27 -12.56 27.91
N THR A 111 -33.02 -13.28 28.96
CA THR A 111 -32.24 -14.55 28.88
C THR A 111 -32.98 -15.54 28.02
N CYS A 112 -32.31 -16.18 27.08
CA CYS A 112 -32.93 -17.22 26.23
C CYS A 112 -33.35 -18.42 27.08
N THR A 113 -34.63 -18.72 27.08
CA THR A 113 -35.20 -19.85 27.84
C THR A 113 -34.73 -21.20 27.34
N THR A 114 -34.44 -21.34 26.04
CA THR A 114 -34.02 -22.61 25.41
C THR A 114 -32.63 -23.05 25.85
N CYS A 115 -31.70 -22.10 26.00
CA CYS A 115 -30.31 -22.41 26.36
C CYS A 115 -29.95 -21.90 27.78
N GLY A 116 -30.86 -21.30 28.52
CA GLY A 116 -30.58 -20.70 29.84
C GLY A 116 -29.48 -19.63 29.82
N GLY A 117 -29.33 -18.89 28.71
CA GLY A 117 -28.28 -17.90 28.53
C GLY A 117 -26.95 -18.48 28.04
N SER A 118 -26.84 -19.81 27.88
CA SER A 118 -25.60 -20.43 27.45
C SER A 118 -25.22 -20.19 25.96
N GLY A 119 -26.18 -19.81 25.13
CA GLY A 119 -26.02 -19.63 23.69
C GLY A 119 -25.85 -20.93 22.91
N GLN A 120 -25.74 -22.06 23.61
CA GLN A 120 -25.48 -23.37 23.02
C GLN A 120 -26.46 -24.40 23.59
N VAL A 121 -26.80 -25.38 22.79
CA VAL A 121 -27.61 -26.53 23.20
C VAL A 121 -26.83 -27.82 22.95
N ARG A 122 -26.92 -28.74 23.90
CA ARG A 122 -26.31 -30.07 23.77
C ARG A 122 -27.35 -31.01 23.14
N ARG A 123 -27.06 -31.56 21.99
CA ARG A 123 -27.86 -32.60 21.35
C ARG A 123 -27.17 -33.94 21.50
N ALA A 124 -27.80 -34.86 22.16
CA ALA A 124 -27.33 -36.25 22.21
C ALA A 124 -27.92 -37.01 21.02
N THR A 125 -27.06 -37.48 20.13
CA THR A 125 -27.47 -38.36 19.00
C THR A 125 -27.03 -39.78 19.33
N ARG A 126 -27.97 -40.68 19.37
CA ARG A 126 -27.72 -42.11 19.57
C ARG A 126 -27.30 -42.72 18.22
N THR A 127 -26.06 -43.21 18.18
CA THR A 127 -25.54 -43.90 16.98
C THR A 127 -25.29 -45.38 17.34
N PRO A 128 -25.16 -46.29 16.35
CA PRO A 128 -24.83 -47.69 16.60
C PRO A 128 -23.51 -47.89 17.37
N PHE A 129 -22.66 -46.86 17.41
CA PHE A 129 -21.34 -46.86 18.06
C PHE A 129 -21.32 -46.14 19.42
N GLY A 130 -22.49 -45.71 19.94
CA GLY A 130 -22.57 -45.03 21.23
C GLY A 130 -23.33 -43.71 21.18
N ASN A 131 -23.46 -43.06 22.37
CA ASN A 131 -24.11 -41.76 22.48
C ASN A 131 -23.11 -40.66 22.21
N PHE A 132 -23.28 -39.92 21.09
CA PHE A 132 -22.48 -38.73 20.80
C PHE A 132 -23.23 -37.49 21.28
N THR A 133 -22.55 -36.69 22.12
CA THR A 133 -23.04 -35.38 22.53
C THR A 133 -22.43 -34.32 21.66
N GLN A 134 -23.22 -33.71 20.77
CA GLN A 134 -22.80 -32.58 19.95
C GLN A 134 -23.26 -31.27 20.59
N VAL A 135 -22.37 -30.29 20.70
CA VAL A 135 -22.70 -28.92 21.11
C VAL A 135 -22.99 -28.12 19.84
N ALA A 136 -24.22 -27.61 19.75
CA ALA A 136 -24.66 -26.78 18.63
C ALA A 136 -25.11 -25.41 19.13
N GLU A 137 -25.06 -24.41 18.25
CA GLU A 137 -25.62 -23.09 18.56
C GLU A 137 -27.11 -23.19 18.84
N CYS A 138 -27.59 -22.42 19.82
CA CYS A 138 -29.01 -22.40 20.16
C CYS A 138 -29.81 -21.78 19.02
N PRO A 139 -30.75 -22.51 18.41
CA PRO A 139 -31.53 -22.03 17.25
C PRO A 139 -32.45 -20.86 17.59
N THR A 140 -32.79 -20.67 18.87
CA THR A 140 -33.70 -19.61 19.30
C THR A 140 -33.01 -18.26 19.43
N CYS A 141 -31.73 -18.25 19.88
CA CYS A 141 -30.99 -17.01 20.11
C CYS A 141 -29.75 -16.89 19.19
N ASN A 142 -29.54 -17.82 18.27
CA ASN A 142 -28.40 -17.83 17.34
C ASN A 142 -27.08 -17.57 18.05
N GLY A 143 -26.84 -18.29 19.16
CA GLY A 143 -25.59 -18.19 19.90
C GLY A 143 -25.48 -17.01 20.88
N SER A 144 -26.37 -16.00 20.81
CA SER A 144 -26.29 -14.80 21.66
C SER A 144 -26.56 -15.04 23.14
N GLY A 145 -27.33 -16.08 23.48
CA GLY A 145 -27.78 -16.35 24.84
C GLY A 145 -28.94 -15.46 25.31
N GLN A 146 -29.32 -14.45 24.52
CA GLN A 146 -30.37 -13.49 24.84
C GLN A 146 -31.38 -13.41 23.70
N ILE A 147 -32.61 -13.03 24.02
CA ILE A 147 -33.70 -12.81 23.05
C ILE A 147 -34.20 -11.36 23.24
N ILE A 148 -34.39 -10.68 22.14
CA ILE A 148 -35.04 -9.37 22.11
C ILE A 148 -36.50 -9.61 21.72
N ALA A 149 -37.42 -9.50 22.68
CA ALA A 149 -38.85 -9.67 22.43
C ALA A 149 -39.42 -8.51 21.59
N ASP A 150 -39.06 -7.28 21.96
CA ASP A 150 -39.46 -6.04 21.26
C ASP A 150 -38.24 -5.39 20.62
N PRO A 151 -38.00 -5.57 19.32
CA PRO A 151 -36.85 -4.98 18.65
C PRO A 151 -36.98 -3.44 18.54
N CYS A 152 -35.89 -2.73 18.66
CA CYS A 152 -35.83 -1.30 18.46
C CYS A 152 -36.21 -0.93 17.02
N THR A 153 -37.22 -0.10 16.85
CA THR A 153 -37.73 0.31 15.52
C THR A 153 -36.73 1.10 14.69
N SER A 154 -35.76 1.78 15.34
CA SER A 154 -34.75 2.59 14.67
C SER A 154 -33.63 1.75 14.05
N CYS A 155 -33.22 0.65 14.67
CA CYS A 155 -32.12 -0.21 14.18
C CYS A 155 -32.58 -1.64 13.84
N GLY A 156 -33.87 -1.98 13.94
CA GLY A 156 -34.38 -3.30 13.63
C GLY A 156 -33.85 -4.43 14.50
N GLY A 157 -33.41 -4.13 15.73
CA GLY A 157 -32.85 -5.12 16.66
C GLY A 157 -31.31 -5.24 16.63
N ASN A 158 -30.61 -4.61 15.67
CA ASN A 158 -29.16 -4.77 15.50
C ASN A 158 -28.31 -3.99 16.52
N GLY A 159 -28.91 -3.02 17.21
CA GLY A 159 -28.17 -2.17 18.18
C GLY A 159 -27.29 -1.10 17.52
N VAL A 160 -27.04 -1.21 16.21
CA VAL A 160 -26.22 -0.26 15.43
C VAL A 160 -27.00 0.25 14.22
N LYS A 161 -26.63 1.43 13.73
CA LYS A 161 -27.24 2.09 12.58
C LYS A 161 -26.16 2.58 11.63
N GLN A 162 -26.37 2.40 10.35
CA GLN A 162 -25.48 2.94 9.34
C GLN A 162 -25.76 4.43 9.15
N VAL A 163 -24.71 5.25 9.32
CA VAL A 163 -24.74 6.71 9.12
C VAL A 163 -23.64 7.13 8.18
N ARG A 164 -23.77 8.31 7.57
CA ARG A 164 -22.71 8.92 6.79
C ARG A 164 -22.04 9.99 7.63
N LYS A 165 -20.80 9.77 8.01
CA LYS A 165 -19.99 10.71 8.78
C LYS A 165 -19.10 11.52 7.86
N LYS A 166 -19.05 12.84 8.08
CA LYS A 166 -18.08 13.73 7.44
C LYS A 166 -16.82 13.76 8.28
N LEU A 167 -15.71 13.40 7.68
CA LEU A 167 -14.42 13.35 8.36
C LEU A 167 -13.42 14.22 7.62
N ARG A 168 -12.67 15.05 8.35
CA ARG A 168 -11.54 15.81 7.82
C ARG A 168 -10.28 15.02 8.01
N ILE A 169 -9.61 14.71 6.90
CA ILE A 169 -8.31 14.04 6.89
C ILE A 169 -7.23 15.00 6.43
N ASN A 170 -6.08 14.93 7.09
CA ASN A 170 -4.90 15.68 6.70
C ASN A 170 -4.00 14.78 5.85
N ILE A 171 -3.81 15.15 4.58
CA ILE A 171 -2.92 14.47 3.64
C ILE A 171 -1.56 15.15 3.73
N PRO A 172 -0.52 14.47 4.20
CA PRO A 172 0.80 15.07 4.31
C PRO A 172 1.42 15.33 2.94
N ALA A 173 2.28 16.35 2.86
CA ALA A 173 3.02 16.66 1.65
C ALA A 173 3.97 15.51 1.26
N GLY A 174 4.07 15.25 -0.04
CA GLY A 174 4.98 14.23 -0.57
C GLY A 174 4.40 12.81 -0.60
N VAL A 175 3.11 12.62 -0.29
CA VAL A 175 2.49 11.28 -0.36
C VAL A 175 2.59 10.70 -1.77
N ASP A 176 2.67 9.38 -1.84
CA ASP A 176 2.69 8.65 -3.10
C ASP A 176 1.45 7.78 -3.27
N SER A 177 1.23 7.35 -4.51
CA SER A 177 0.16 6.40 -4.82
C SER A 177 0.40 5.09 -4.06
N GLY A 178 -0.66 4.56 -3.41
CA GLY A 178 -0.56 3.39 -2.54
C GLY A 178 -0.24 3.71 -1.06
N THR A 179 0.02 4.98 -0.72
CA THR A 179 0.19 5.39 0.68
C THR A 179 -1.08 5.11 1.46
N LYS A 180 -0.93 4.50 2.63
CA LYS A 180 -2.01 4.13 3.54
C LYS A 180 -1.99 5.05 4.76
N LEU A 181 -3.06 5.83 4.94
CA LEU A 181 -3.26 6.67 6.13
C LEU A 181 -4.22 5.95 7.09
N ARG A 182 -3.83 5.82 8.34
CA ARG A 182 -4.67 5.28 9.40
C ARG A 182 -5.26 6.42 10.21
N VAL A 183 -6.58 6.39 10.38
CA VAL A 183 -7.31 7.29 11.26
C VAL A 183 -7.93 6.43 12.36
N SER A 184 -7.36 6.51 13.57
CA SER A 184 -7.72 5.65 14.67
C SER A 184 -9.13 5.95 15.18
N GLY A 185 -9.92 4.88 15.45
CA GLY A 185 -11.24 4.98 16.01
C GLY A 185 -12.35 5.45 15.06
N GLU A 186 -12.06 5.60 13.76
CA GLU A 186 -13.00 6.06 12.74
C GLU A 186 -13.54 4.91 11.86
N GLY A 187 -13.40 3.67 12.33
CA GLY A 187 -14.00 2.48 11.76
C GLY A 187 -15.45 2.28 12.24
N ASN A 188 -15.98 1.09 12.08
CA ASN A 188 -17.29 0.72 12.62
C ASN A 188 -17.26 0.66 14.14
N VAL A 189 -18.38 0.98 14.78
CA VAL A 189 -18.51 0.81 16.23
C VAL A 189 -18.43 -0.67 16.60
N GLY A 190 -17.77 -0.94 17.73
CA GLY A 190 -17.71 -2.28 18.28
C GLY A 190 -19.05 -2.73 18.86
N LEU A 191 -19.30 -4.04 18.78
CA LEU A 191 -20.51 -4.63 19.34
C LEU A 191 -20.35 -4.87 20.85
N LYS A 192 -21.46 -4.83 21.59
CA LYS A 192 -21.50 -5.08 23.04
C LYS A 192 -20.52 -4.22 23.86
N GLY A 193 -20.35 -2.95 23.48
CA GLY A 193 -19.45 -2.04 24.17
C GLY A 193 -17.96 -2.23 23.82
N GLY A 194 -17.64 -2.92 22.74
CA GLY A 194 -16.28 -3.03 22.24
C GLY A 194 -15.76 -1.72 21.67
N PRO A 195 -14.43 -1.52 21.57
CA PRO A 195 -13.85 -0.33 20.96
C PRO A 195 -14.18 -0.28 19.47
N PRO A 196 -14.24 0.92 18.87
CA PRO A 196 -14.39 1.06 17.42
C PRO A 196 -13.17 0.51 16.68
N GLY A 197 -13.35 0.18 15.40
CA GLY A 197 -12.27 -0.10 14.47
C GLY A 197 -11.58 1.17 13.99
N ASP A 198 -10.70 1.04 13.03
CA ASP A 198 -9.95 2.13 12.41
C ASP A 198 -10.39 2.37 10.97
N LEU A 199 -10.17 3.58 10.48
CA LEU A 199 -10.33 3.89 9.07
C LEU A 199 -8.96 3.90 8.38
N TYR A 200 -8.84 3.11 7.31
CA TYR A 200 -7.68 3.08 6.43
C TYR A 200 -7.99 3.77 5.12
N VAL A 201 -7.35 4.91 4.89
CA VAL A 201 -7.49 5.66 3.65
C VAL A 201 -6.33 5.32 2.73
N PHE A 202 -6.63 4.75 1.56
CA PHE A 202 -5.67 4.42 0.51
C PHE A 202 -5.64 5.55 -0.51
N ILE A 203 -4.49 6.18 -0.66
CA ILE A 203 -4.30 7.29 -1.57
C ILE A 203 -4.00 6.76 -2.97
N LYS A 204 -4.72 7.28 -3.97
CA LYS A 204 -4.42 7.12 -5.39
C LYS A 204 -4.17 8.50 -5.98
N VAL A 205 -2.96 8.72 -6.46
CA VAL A 205 -2.59 9.98 -7.11
C VAL A 205 -2.90 9.87 -8.60
N LYS A 206 -3.63 10.84 -9.12
CA LYS A 206 -3.88 10.96 -10.56
C LYS A 206 -2.59 11.33 -11.27
N SER A 207 -2.34 10.72 -12.43
CA SER A 207 -1.21 11.08 -13.27
C SER A 207 -1.39 12.48 -13.86
N ASP A 208 -0.31 13.24 -13.93
CA ASP A 208 -0.26 14.50 -14.67
C ASP A 208 0.21 14.19 -16.11
N PRO A 209 -0.36 14.84 -17.16
CA PRO A 209 0.03 14.58 -18.55
C PRO A 209 1.47 15.01 -18.87
N ASN A 210 1.98 16.03 -18.19
CA ASN A 210 3.27 16.65 -18.49
C ASN A 210 4.36 16.34 -17.46
N LEU A 211 3.96 15.92 -16.25
CA LEU A 211 4.87 15.71 -15.14
C LEU A 211 4.80 14.26 -14.69
N LYS A 212 5.95 13.60 -14.64
CA LYS A 212 6.10 12.24 -14.11
C LYS A 212 6.89 12.31 -12.81
N ARG A 213 6.43 11.56 -11.81
CA ARG A 213 7.12 11.45 -10.53
C ARG A 213 7.90 10.15 -10.46
N GLU A 214 9.16 10.22 -10.00
CA GLU A 214 9.97 9.06 -9.64
C GLU A 214 10.63 9.34 -8.28
N GLY A 215 10.10 8.73 -7.23
CA GLY A 215 10.52 8.99 -5.87
C GLY A 215 10.28 10.45 -5.46
N ILE A 216 11.36 11.19 -5.17
CA ILE A 216 11.31 12.61 -4.82
C ILE A 216 11.54 13.54 -6.03
N ASN A 217 11.95 12.99 -7.18
CA ASN A 217 12.21 13.79 -8.38
C ASN A 217 10.98 13.83 -9.29
N ILE A 218 10.89 14.92 -10.04
CA ILE A 218 9.87 15.12 -11.08
C ILE A 218 10.59 15.15 -12.42
N TYR A 219 9.99 14.55 -13.43
CA TYR A 219 10.50 14.52 -14.80
C TYR A 219 9.49 15.17 -15.72
N SER A 220 9.99 16.00 -16.64
CA SER A 220 9.21 16.56 -17.72
C SER A 220 10.03 16.61 -18.99
N GLU A 221 9.36 16.84 -20.12
CA GLU A 221 10.00 16.97 -21.42
C GLU A 221 9.72 18.37 -21.98
N ILE A 222 10.75 18.98 -22.55
CA ILE A 222 10.62 20.24 -23.26
C ILE A 222 11.11 20.06 -24.69
N SER A 223 10.43 20.71 -25.63
CA SER A 223 10.85 20.76 -27.03
C SER A 223 11.42 22.13 -27.35
N VAL A 224 12.65 22.16 -27.78
CA VAL A 224 13.36 23.40 -28.20
C VAL A 224 13.72 23.31 -29.67
N SER A 225 13.88 24.45 -30.35
CA SER A 225 14.42 24.49 -31.71
C SER A 225 15.93 24.18 -31.70
N TYR A 226 16.45 23.74 -32.82
CA TYR A 226 17.90 23.52 -32.97
C TYR A 226 18.71 24.82 -32.79
N LEU A 227 18.15 25.97 -33.14
CA LEU A 227 18.78 27.27 -32.91
C LEU A 227 18.89 27.61 -31.43
N GLN A 228 17.84 27.37 -30.65
CA GLN A 228 17.85 27.55 -29.20
C GLN A 228 18.84 26.61 -28.53
N ALA A 229 18.97 25.37 -29.02
CA ALA A 229 19.94 24.42 -28.49
C ALA A 229 21.39 24.81 -28.81
N ILE A 230 21.66 25.38 -29.99
CA ILE A 230 23.00 25.81 -30.41
C ILE A 230 23.40 27.11 -29.73
N LEU A 231 22.55 28.12 -29.78
CA LEU A 231 22.85 29.47 -29.27
C LEU A 231 22.66 29.61 -27.76
N GLY A 232 21.84 28.75 -27.20
CA GLY A 232 21.31 28.91 -25.85
C GLY A 232 20.11 29.84 -25.83
N ASP A 233 19.21 29.63 -24.89
CA ASP A 233 18.00 30.45 -24.72
C ASP A 233 17.44 30.30 -23.30
N THR A 234 16.45 31.10 -22.97
CA THR A 234 15.67 30.98 -21.73
C THR A 234 14.22 30.69 -22.09
N VAL A 235 13.72 29.55 -21.66
CA VAL A 235 12.35 29.10 -21.98
C VAL A 235 11.53 28.91 -20.72
N ASP A 236 10.25 29.24 -20.81
CA ASP A 236 9.31 29.03 -19.70
C ASP A 236 8.87 27.57 -19.67
N ILE A 237 9.01 26.94 -18.50
CA ILE A 237 8.51 25.61 -18.27
C ILE A 237 7.49 25.60 -17.12
N MET A 238 6.55 24.66 -17.19
CA MET A 238 5.61 24.42 -16.11
C MET A 238 6.22 23.44 -15.11
N THR A 239 6.34 23.90 -13.88
CA THR A 239 6.70 23.08 -12.73
C THR A 239 5.48 22.91 -11.82
N VAL A 240 5.61 22.10 -10.77
CA VAL A 240 4.57 21.96 -9.74
C VAL A 240 4.28 23.28 -9.00
N ASP A 241 5.30 24.13 -8.86
CA ASP A 241 5.19 25.45 -8.20
C ASP A 241 4.66 26.54 -9.16
N GLY A 242 4.47 26.22 -10.44
CA GLY A 242 4.06 27.17 -11.47
C GLY A 242 5.10 27.31 -12.59
N LYS A 243 5.03 28.42 -13.33
CA LYS A 243 5.97 28.73 -14.41
C LYS A 243 7.33 29.15 -13.85
N VAL A 244 8.38 28.59 -14.42
CA VAL A 244 9.77 28.88 -14.06
C VAL A 244 10.59 29.02 -15.36
N ASN A 245 11.49 29.99 -15.41
CA ASN A 245 12.41 30.19 -16.50
C ASN A 245 13.55 29.17 -16.41
N LEU A 246 13.68 28.34 -17.44
CA LEU A 246 14.77 27.39 -17.61
C LEU A 246 15.80 27.95 -18.58
N LYS A 247 17.03 28.13 -18.13
CA LYS A 247 18.15 28.52 -18.98
C LYS A 247 18.69 27.30 -19.72
N ILE A 248 18.67 27.33 -21.03
CA ILE A 248 19.28 26.33 -21.90
C ILE A 248 20.68 26.81 -22.26
N PRO A 249 21.74 26.10 -21.83
CA PRO A 249 23.11 26.44 -22.21
C PRO A 249 23.31 26.32 -23.74
N SER A 250 24.19 27.14 -24.29
CA SER A 250 24.60 26.98 -25.69
C SER A 250 25.31 25.64 -25.90
N GLY A 251 25.00 24.98 -27.05
CA GLY A 251 25.55 23.66 -27.34
C GLY A 251 24.83 22.51 -26.63
N THR A 252 23.62 22.73 -26.10
CA THR A 252 22.80 21.69 -25.45
C THR A 252 22.50 20.56 -26.44
N GLN A 253 22.86 19.33 -26.07
CA GLN A 253 22.65 18.15 -26.91
C GLN A 253 21.24 17.60 -26.80
N PRO A 254 20.70 16.96 -27.88
CA PRO A 254 19.45 16.23 -27.81
C PRO A 254 19.46 15.18 -26.69
N ASN A 255 18.33 15.05 -25.99
CA ASN A 255 18.15 14.15 -24.86
C ASN A 255 19.02 14.44 -23.64
N SER A 256 19.66 15.62 -23.57
CA SER A 256 20.30 16.07 -22.34
C SER A 256 19.25 16.39 -21.27
N THR A 257 19.62 16.25 -20.01
CA THR A 257 18.74 16.53 -18.88
C THR A 257 19.24 17.75 -18.13
N LEU A 258 18.37 18.75 -17.98
CA LEU A 258 18.62 19.94 -17.17
C LEU A 258 17.91 19.79 -15.83
N SER A 259 18.62 20.10 -14.74
CA SER A 259 18.10 19.94 -13.36
C SER A 259 17.72 21.30 -12.77
N LEU A 260 16.48 21.40 -12.28
CA LEU A 260 16.04 22.49 -11.43
C LEU A 260 16.05 22.01 -9.97
N GLU A 261 16.93 22.55 -9.18
CA GLU A 261 17.10 22.17 -7.80
C GLU A 261 15.89 22.58 -6.95
N ASN A 262 15.52 21.74 -5.97
CA ASN A 262 14.44 21.98 -5.02
C ASN A 262 13.05 22.19 -5.67
N LYS A 263 12.85 21.78 -6.94
CA LYS A 263 11.58 21.84 -7.68
C LYS A 263 10.87 20.48 -7.80
N GLY A 264 11.38 19.50 -7.10
CA GLY A 264 10.77 18.17 -6.99
C GLY A 264 9.74 18.05 -5.86
N VAL A 265 9.48 16.81 -5.45
CA VAL A 265 8.53 16.43 -4.40
C VAL A 265 9.20 16.55 -3.03
N PRO A 266 8.54 17.11 -2.02
CA PRO A 266 9.05 17.08 -0.65
C PRO A 266 9.11 15.65 -0.11
N ARG A 267 10.05 15.39 0.78
CA ARG A 267 10.12 14.11 1.48
C ARG A 267 8.99 14.02 2.50
N LEU A 268 8.35 12.87 2.53
CA LEU A 268 7.32 12.60 3.53
C LEU A 268 7.89 12.81 4.95
N GLY A 269 7.21 13.65 5.75
CA GLY A 269 7.67 14.01 7.10
C GLY A 269 8.73 15.13 7.16
N ASN A 270 9.30 15.55 6.04
CA ASN A 270 10.22 16.70 5.99
C ASN A 270 9.92 17.57 4.75
N PRO A 271 9.00 18.53 4.85
CA PRO A 271 8.57 19.36 3.72
C PRO A 271 9.65 20.31 3.19
N VAL A 272 10.71 20.56 3.96
CA VAL A 272 11.83 21.44 3.54
C VAL A 272 12.75 20.72 2.56
N ALA A 273 12.97 19.41 2.74
CA ALA A 273 13.83 18.63 1.86
C ALA A 273 13.05 18.21 0.61
N ARG A 274 13.28 18.87 -0.51
CA ARG A 274 12.67 18.58 -1.80
C ARG A 274 13.67 17.95 -2.76
N GLY A 275 13.16 17.11 -3.65
CA GLY A 275 13.92 16.60 -4.78
C GLY A 275 14.08 17.64 -5.89
N ASN A 276 14.58 17.21 -7.03
CA ASN A 276 14.81 18.04 -8.20
C ASN A 276 13.77 17.81 -9.28
N HIS A 277 13.58 18.81 -10.14
CA HIS A 277 12.83 18.66 -11.37
C HIS A 277 13.81 18.47 -12.53
N GLN A 278 13.78 17.30 -13.14
CA GLN A 278 14.64 16.90 -14.25
C GLN A 278 13.88 17.16 -15.56
N VAL A 279 14.46 18.00 -16.41
CA VAL A 279 13.84 18.40 -17.68
C VAL A 279 14.61 17.79 -18.83
N LEU A 280 14.00 16.86 -19.54
CA LEU A 280 14.58 16.25 -20.75
C LEU A 280 14.41 17.19 -21.95
N VAL A 281 15.52 17.58 -22.54
CA VAL A 281 15.53 18.48 -23.69
C VAL A 281 15.41 17.68 -24.98
N LYS A 282 14.32 17.88 -25.72
CA LYS A 282 14.11 17.34 -27.06
C LYS A 282 14.34 18.43 -28.10
N VAL A 283 15.31 18.24 -28.97
CA VAL A 283 15.59 19.18 -30.05
C VAL A 283 14.72 18.84 -31.23
N LYS A 284 13.92 19.82 -31.70
CA LYS A 284 13.09 19.71 -32.90
C LYS A 284 13.79 20.36 -34.10
N LEU A 285 13.93 19.59 -35.16
CA LEU A 285 14.35 20.08 -36.47
C LEU A 285 13.11 20.47 -37.27
N PRO A 286 13.15 21.61 -38.01
CA PRO A 286 12.05 21.96 -38.91
C PRO A 286 11.98 20.96 -40.06
N THR A 287 10.76 20.53 -40.38
CA THR A 287 10.51 19.65 -41.55
C THR A 287 10.37 20.42 -42.85
N ARG A 288 10.13 21.72 -42.77
CA ARG A 288 10.05 22.65 -43.91
C ARG A 288 10.87 23.88 -43.55
N ILE A 289 11.70 24.32 -44.48
CA ILE A 289 12.52 25.53 -44.40
C ILE A 289 12.21 26.39 -45.62
N THR A 290 12.28 27.70 -45.47
CA THR A 290 12.18 28.66 -46.58
C THR A 290 13.46 28.68 -47.40
N ASP A 291 13.42 29.26 -48.61
CA ASP A 291 14.61 29.35 -49.44
C ASP A 291 15.69 30.26 -48.82
N ASP A 292 15.28 31.29 -48.11
CA ASP A 292 16.23 32.18 -47.39
C ASP A 292 16.89 31.42 -46.22
N GLU A 293 16.13 30.64 -45.44
CA GLU A 293 16.70 29.80 -44.35
C GLU A 293 17.65 28.74 -44.90
N ARG A 294 17.32 28.16 -46.09
CA ARG A 294 18.18 27.20 -46.79
C ARG A 294 19.53 27.82 -47.12
N ASN A 295 19.53 29.00 -47.79
CA ASN A 295 20.74 29.70 -48.17
C ASN A 295 21.63 30.01 -46.94
N LEU A 296 21.05 30.49 -45.87
CA LEU A 296 21.78 30.74 -44.61
C LEU A 296 22.41 29.48 -44.01
N LEU A 297 21.68 28.36 -44.06
CA LEU A 297 22.20 27.07 -43.53
C LEU A 297 23.28 26.48 -44.44
N GLU A 298 23.20 26.66 -45.77
CA GLU A 298 24.23 26.26 -46.75
C GLU A 298 25.51 27.07 -46.55
N ASP A 299 25.39 28.39 -46.36
CA ASP A 299 26.53 29.26 -46.03
C ASP A 299 27.19 28.86 -44.68
N LEU A 300 26.40 28.51 -43.72
CA LEU A 300 26.91 28.03 -42.44
C LEU A 300 27.63 26.69 -42.60
N ALA A 301 27.05 25.75 -43.34
CA ALA A 301 27.61 24.43 -43.60
C ALA A 301 28.96 24.50 -44.30
N SER A 302 29.13 25.42 -45.30
CA SER A 302 30.39 25.64 -46.01
C SER A 302 31.51 26.06 -45.04
N LYS A 303 31.23 26.98 -44.12
CA LYS A 303 32.19 27.45 -43.10
C LYS A 303 32.58 26.35 -42.12
N TYR A 304 31.65 25.48 -41.72
CA TYR A 304 31.96 24.33 -40.87
C TYR A 304 32.85 23.29 -41.55
N THR A 305 32.65 23.07 -42.87
CA THR A 305 33.46 22.11 -43.64
C THR A 305 34.90 22.62 -43.78
N GLU A 306 35.10 23.90 -43.99
CA GLU A 306 36.43 24.52 -44.07
C GLU A 306 37.22 24.43 -42.72
N GLN A 307 36.53 24.63 -41.58
CA GLN A 307 37.17 24.55 -40.25
C GLN A 307 37.57 23.11 -39.89
N ASN A 308 36.75 22.11 -40.26
CA ASN A 308 37.05 20.70 -39.97
C ASN A 308 38.09 20.11 -40.92
N SER A 309 38.22 20.59 -42.15
CA SER A 309 39.28 20.15 -43.06
C SER A 309 40.67 20.66 -42.63
N SER A 310 40.76 21.85 -42.03
CA SER A 310 42.00 22.39 -41.50
C SER A 310 42.51 21.71 -40.22
N SER A 311 41.58 21.15 -39.41
CA SER A 311 41.96 20.48 -38.18
C SER A 311 42.41 19.00 -38.35
N ASN A 312 41.94 18.34 -39.42
CA ASN A 312 42.24 16.94 -39.69
C ASN A 312 43.55 16.72 -40.48
N SER A 313 44.05 17.73 -41.16
CA SER A 313 45.35 17.64 -41.89
C SER A 313 46.58 17.65 -40.96
N GLY A 314 46.42 18.16 -39.71
CA GLY A 314 47.50 18.23 -38.74
C GLY A 314 47.79 16.95 -37.92
N LEU A 315 46.83 16.05 -37.81
CA LEU A 315 46.98 14.83 -37.02
C LEU A 315 47.48 13.62 -37.83
N PHE A 316 47.05 13.50 -39.10
CA PHE A 316 47.52 12.41 -39.96
C PHE A 316 48.96 12.59 -40.46
N SER A 317 49.44 13.83 -40.68
CA SER A 317 50.82 14.08 -41.08
C SER A 317 51.85 13.88 -39.95
N ARG A 318 51.44 13.92 -38.67
CA ARG A 318 52.30 13.64 -37.53
C ARG A 318 52.43 12.14 -37.21
N LEU A 319 51.49 11.30 -37.65
CA LEU A 319 51.47 9.86 -37.37
C LEU A 319 52.10 9.01 -38.46
N PHE A 320 52.23 9.51 -39.71
CA PHE A 320 52.71 8.74 -40.86
C PHE A 320 53.82 9.43 -41.68
N GLY A 321 54.43 10.49 -41.13
CA GLY A 321 55.55 11.19 -41.78
C GLY A 321 56.87 10.93 -41.07
N LYS A 322 57.55 9.84 -41.37
CA LYS A 322 58.98 9.68 -41.61
C LYS A 322 59.38 8.20 -41.63
N ASP A 323 59.57 7.75 -42.84
CA ASP A 323 60.67 6.82 -43.15
C ASP A 323 60.95 6.92 -44.64
N SER A 324 62.03 7.67 -44.99
CA SER A 324 62.89 7.51 -46.16
C SER A 324 64.17 8.25 -45.89
#